data_4da559183ac0564629ab518a9f4c6c8a
#
_entry.id   4da559183ac0564629ab518a9f4c6c8a
#
_cell.length_a   1.000
_cell.length_b   1.000
_cell.length_c   1.000
_cell.angle_alpha   90.00
_cell.angle_beta   90.00
_cell.angle_gamma   90.00
#
_symmetry.space_group_name_H-M   'P 1'
#
loop_
_entity.id
_entity.type
_entity.pdbx_description
1 polymer ?
#
loop_
_entity_poly.entity_id
_entity_poly.type
_entity_poly.pdbx_seq_one_letter_code
_entity_poly.pdbx_strand_id
1 'polypeptide(L)'
;MRLLFTCMGTSDPVRGYHDGPMLHIIRHYRPELICVFLSGEAAALDGCGARLDTVLSHIQNNWGGYAPELRVVRTQIDDPSDMDAVGAPITEAVAALTEEFPDGEVLLNLSSGTPQMKIALAFLAADLRRSMRGIQVKNFERASGTTERTNAPDYSVADELECNEDEAPDAPNRCSEPELMHMQRQRAKEQLLTLLDVRDYSAIYTMKN
;
A
#
# COMPACT_ATOMS: atom_id res chain seq x y z
N MET A 1 7.29 -8.98 13.37
CA MET A 1 6.22 -9.22 12.38
C MET A 1 6.19 -8.06 11.41
N ARG A 2 6.17 -8.34 10.11
CA ARG A 2 6.06 -7.32 9.06
C ARG A 2 4.67 -7.33 8.46
N LEU A 3 4.05 -6.17 8.37
CA LEU A 3 2.68 -5.97 7.91
C LEU A 3 2.70 -5.09 6.65
N LEU A 4 1.90 -5.41 5.65
CA LEU A 4 1.70 -4.53 4.49
C LEU A 4 0.29 -3.97 4.53
N PHE A 5 0.16 -2.65 4.51
CA PHE A 5 -1.10 -1.98 4.21
C PHE A 5 -1.05 -1.43 2.79
N THR A 6 -2.04 -1.77 1.98
CA THR A 6 -2.11 -1.36 0.58
C THR A 6 -3.54 -1.02 0.17
N CYS A 7 -3.71 0.06 -0.59
CA CYS A 7 -4.94 0.27 -1.34
C CYS A 7 -4.83 -0.50 -2.66
N MET A 8 -5.93 -1.08 -3.14
CA MET A 8 -5.94 -1.75 -4.44
C MET A 8 -6.09 -0.71 -5.55
N GLY A 9 -5.21 -0.74 -6.53
CA GLY A 9 -5.24 0.12 -7.71
C GLY A 9 -5.57 -0.65 -8.98
N THR A 10 -5.74 0.07 -10.09
CA THR A 10 -6.08 -0.52 -11.41
C THR A 10 -4.93 -1.32 -12.05
N SER A 11 -3.73 -1.24 -11.51
CA SER A 11 -2.56 -2.05 -11.93
C SER A 11 -2.29 -3.24 -11.01
N ASP A 12 -3.09 -3.39 -9.95
CA ASP A 12 -2.97 -4.52 -9.03
C ASP A 12 -3.95 -5.64 -9.41
N PRO A 13 -3.59 -6.88 -9.11
CA PRO A 13 -2.33 -7.36 -8.55
C PRO A 13 -1.19 -7.50 -9.56
N VAL A 14 -1.50 -7.73 -10.83
CA VAL A 14 -0.58 -7.94 -11.93
C VAL A 14 -1.14 -7.24 -13.17
N ARG A 15 -0.28 -6.76 -14.05
CA ARG A 15 -0.72 -6.10 -15.28
C ARG A 15 0.36 -6.11 -16.36
N GLY A 16 -0.01 -6.59 -17.55
CA GLY A 16 0.90 -6.67 -18.69
C GLY A 16 2.08 -7.56 -18.37
N TYR A 17 1.81 -8.70 -17.75
CA TYR A 17 2.80 -9.71 -17.34
C TYR A 17 3.85 -9.21 -16.34
N HIS A 18 3.55 -8.16 -15.56
CA HIS A 18 4.41 -7.63 -14.51
C HIS A 18 3.63 -7.41 -13.22
N ASP A 19 4.31 -7.58 -12.10
CA ASP A 19 3.75 -7.27 -10.79
C ASP A 19 3.19 -5.85 -10.76
N GLY A 20 1.95 -5.70 -10.33
CA GLY A 20 1.45 -4.45 -9.81
C GLY A 20 2.20 -4.06 -8.52
N PRO A 21 2.11 -2.80 -8.08
CA PRO A 21 2.89 -2.35 -6.92
C PRO A 21 2.65 -3.19 -5.67
N MET A 22 1.41 -3.63 -5.41
CA MET A 22 1.07 -4.50 -4.29
C MET A 22 1.86 -5.81 -4.35
N LEU A 23 1.75 -6.56 -5.43
CA LEU A 23 2.39 -7.86 -5.59
C LEU A 23 3.92 -7.73 -5.57
N HIS A 24 4.45 -6.66 -6.17
CA HIS A 24 5.90 -6.40 -6.17
C HIS A 24 6.46 -6.15 -4.76
N ILE A 25 5.72 -5.40 -3.92
CA ILE A 25 6.10 -5.23 -2.50
C ILE A 25 6.03 -6.56 -1.76
N ILE A 26 4.98 -7.36 -1.97
CA ILE A 26 4.84 -8.68 -1.34
C ILE A 26 6.03 -9.58 -1.72
N ARG A 27 6.44 -9.57 -2.99
CA ARG A 27 7.58 -10.36 -3.50
C ARG A 27 8.88 -10.04 -2.76
N HIS A 28 9.19 -8.77 -2.59
CA HIS A 28 10.49 -8.32 -2.09
C HIS A 28 10.56 -8.17 -0.57
N TYR A 29 9.44 -7.86 0.08
CA TYR A 29 9.42 -7.61 1.54
C TYR A 29 8.86 -8.77 2.36
N ARG A 30 8.13 -9.71 1.75
CA ARG A 30 7.56 -10.91 2.38
C ARG A 30 6.83 -10.60 3.71
N PRO A 31 5.80 -9.70 3.71
CA PRO A 31 5.04 -9.41 4.92
C PRO A 31 4.27 -10.64 5.40
N GLU A 32 4.20 -10.86 6.71
CA GLU A 32 3.42 -11.96 7.29
C GLU A 32 1.92 -11.71 7.24
N LEU A 33 1.51 -10.43 7.23
CA LEU A 33 0.11 -10.02 7.04
C LEU A 33 0.00 -8.97 5.94
N ILE A 34 -0.97 -9.15 5.05
CA ILE A 34 -1.30 -8.23 3.96
C ILE A 34 -2.70 -7.69 4.23
N CYS A 35 -2.80 -6.39 4.49
CA CYS A 35 -4.07 -5.68 4.68
C CYS A 35 -4.40 -4.89 3.42
N VAL A 36 -5.44 -5.30 2.69
CA VAL A 36 -5.87 -4.67 1.44
C VAL A 36 -7.10 -3.82 1.68
N PHE A 37 -7.00 -2.53 1.38
CA PHE A 37 -8.09 -1.57 1.46
C PHE A 37 -8.76 -1.42 0.09
N LEU A 38 -10.07 -1.69 0.02
CA LEU A 38 -10.87 -1.64 -1.19
C LEU A 38 -11.92 -0.54 -1.11
N SER A 39 -11.94 0.36 -2.11
CA SER A 39 -13.11 1.20 -2.40
C SER A 39 -14.22 0.36 -3.03
N GLY A 40 -15.43 0.92 -3.18
CA GLY A 40 -16.55 0.23 -3.81
C GLY A 40 -16.22 -0.25 -5.22
N GLU A 41 -15.58 0.60 -6.05
CA GLU A 41 -15.12 0.23 -7.39
C GLU A 41 -14.05 -0.90 -7.36
N ALA A 42 -13.05 -0.76 -6.48
CA ALA A 42 -12.01 -1.78 -6.35
C ALA A 42 -12.57 -3.13 -5.86
N ALA A 43 -13.55 -3.12 -4.97
CA ALA A 43 -14.22 -4.33 -4.51
C ALA A 43 -15.02 -5.02 -5.64
N ALA A 44 -15.63 -4.24 -6.53
CA ALA A 44 -16.31 -4.77 -7.72
C ALA A 44 -15.33 -5.39 -8.71
N LEU A 45 -14.17 -4.75 -8.93
CA LEU A 45 -13.09 -5.26 -9.79
C LEU A 45 -12.43 -6.52 -9.22
N ASP A 46 -12.32 -6.63 -7.90
CA ASP A 46 -11.80 -7.83 -7.23
C ASP A 46 -12.72 -9.06 -7.39
N GLY A 47 -13.97 -8.84 -7.83
CA GLY A 47 -14.92 -9.94 -8.03
C GLY A 47 -15.24 -10.68 -6.72
N CYS A 48 -15.52 -9.93 -5.67
CA CYS A 48 -15.80 -10.47 -4.32
C CYS A 48 -14.65 -11.24 -3.66
N GLY A 49 -13.40 -10.92 -4.01
CA GLY A 49 -12.21 -11.57 -3.47
C GLY A 49 -11.50 -12.52 -4.44
N ALA A 50 -12.12 -12.82 -5.58
CA ALA A 50 -11.59 -13.82 -6.50
C ALA A 50 -10.18 -13.51 -7.03
N ARG A 51 -9.86 -12.23 -7.28
CA ARG A 51 -8.52 -11.82 -7.73
C ARG A 51 -7.48 -11.97 -6.63
N LEU A 52 -7.80 -11.53 -5.42
CA LEU A 52 -6.90 -11.65 -4.27
C LEU A 52 -6.69 -13.11 -3.86
N ASP A 53 -7.74 -13.94 -3.91
CA ASP A 53 -7.65 -15.38 -3.65
C ASP A 53 -6.77 -16.10 -4.67
N THR A 54 -6.86 -15.71 -5.95
CA THR A 54 -6.00 -16.23 -7.02
C THR A 54 -4.53 -15.89 -6.76
N VAL A 55 -4.23 -14.63 -6.40
CA VAL A 55 -2.87 -14.18 -6.06
C VAL A 55 -2.35 -14.93 -4.84
N LEU A 56 -3.16 -15.06 -3.78
CA LEU A 56 -2.74 -15.75 -2.56
C LEU A 56 -2.42 -17.23 -2.84
N SER A 57 -3.27 -17.88 -3.62
CA SER A 57 -3.06 -19.28 -4.04
C SER A 57 -1.78 -19.42 -4.87
N HIS A 58 -1.53 -18.50 -5.80
CA HIS A 58 -0.30 -18.47 -6.59
C HIS A 58 0.94 -18.32 -5.71
N ILE A 59 0.92 -17.38 -4.77
CA ILE A 59 2.00 -17.15 -3.80
C ILE A 59 2.29 -18.41 -2.98
N GLN A 60 1.26 -19.04 -2.41
CA GLN A 60 1.40 -20.23 -1.57
C GLN A 60 1.98 -21.42 -2.35
N ASN A 61 1.60 -21.56 -3.60
CA ASN A 61 2.03 -22.68 -4.43
C ASN A 61 3.45 -22.49 -5.01
N ASN A 62 3.82 -21.27 -5.38
CA ASN A 62 5.01 -21.01 -6.18
C ASN A 62 6.16 -20.33 -5.40
N TRP A 63 5.90 -19.72 -4.24
CA TRP A 63 6.91 -18.93 -3.54
C TRP A 63 7.55 -19.63 -2.33
N GLY A 64 7.81 -20.93 -2.46
CA GLY A 64 8.62 -21.67 -1.49
C GLY A 64 8.03 -21.81 -0.10
N GLY A 65 6.70 -22.01 -0.01
CA GLY A 65 5.98 -22.18 1.26
C GLY A 65 5.66 -20.87 2.00
N TYR A 66 5.90 -19.72 1.37
CA TYR A 66 5.46 -18.44 1.92
C TYR A 66 3.92 -18.35 1.88
N ALA A 67 3.29 -18.18 3.03
CA ALA A 67 1.84 -18.17 3.18
C ALA A 67 1.42 -17.01 4.11
N PRO A 68 1.32 -15.79 3.58
CA PRO A 68 0.90 -14.62 4.35
C PRO A 68 -0.57 -14.70 4.73
N GLU A 69 -0.94 -14.10 5.86
CA GLU A 69 -2.34 -13.82 6.18
C GLU A 69 -2.85 -12.70 5.26
N LEU A 70 -4.06 -12.86 4.72
CA LEU A 70 -4.74 -11.82 3.94
C LEU A 70 -5.92 -11.27 4.73
N ARG A 71 -5.93 -9.96 4.92
CA ARG A 71 -7.05 -9.21 5.50
C ARG A 71 -7.57 -8.19 4.52
N VAL A 72 -8.88 -8.16 4.31
CA VAL A 72 -9.52 -7.25 3.35
C VAL A 72 -10.45 -6.29 4.08
N VAL A 73 -10.16 -5.01 3.96
CA VAL A 73 -11.01 -3.91 4.44
C VAL A 73 -11.84 -3.39 3.28
N ARG A 74 -13.12 -3.76 3.24
CA ARG A 74 -14.06 -3.31 2.21
C ARG A 74 -14.80 -2.07 2.69
N THR A 75 -14.84 -1.03 1.86
CA THR A 75 -15.56 0.20 2.15
C THR A 75 -16.66 0.45 1.13
N GLN A 76 -17.59 1.36 1.49
CA GLN A 76 -18.66 1.84 0.62
C GLN A 76 -18.30 3.18 -0.04
N ILE A 77 -16.98 3.45 -0.23
CA ILE A 77 -16.52 4.69 -0.85
C ILE A 77 -16.79 4.60 -2.34
N ASP A 78 -17.74 5.43 -2.82
CA ASP A 78 -18.16 5.47 -4.22
C ASP A 78 -17.13 6.23 -5.08
N ASP A 79 -16.65 7.37 -4.58
CA ASP A 79 -15.61 8.15 -5.26
C ASP A 79 -14.27 8.09 -4.50
N PRO A 80 -13.36 7.21 -4.90
CA PRO A 80 -12.05 7.09 -4.26
C PRO A 80 -11.08 8.24 -4.64
N SER A 81 -11.50 9.19 -5.46
CA SER A 81 -10.76 10.41 -5.77
C SER A 81 -11.14 11.60 -4.86
N ASP A 82 -12.16 11.44 -4.02
CA ASP A 82 -12.51 12.40 -2.99
C ASP A 82 -11.59 12.23 -1.76
N MET A 83 -10.80 13.28 -1.46
CA MET A 83 -9.85 13.28 -0.34
C MET A 83 -10.56 13.13 1.02
N ASP A 84 -11.71 13.78 1.18
CA ASP A 84 -12.47 13.75 2.43
C ASP A 84 -13.10 12.36 2.66
N ALA A 85 -13.50 11.70 1.57
CA ALA A 85 -14.06 10.35 1.64
C ALA A 85 -13.03 9.27 1.97
N VAL A 86 -11.77 9.41 1.53
CA VAL A 86 -10.75 8.36 1.70
C VAL A 86 -9.83 8.59 2.89
N GLY A 87 -9.60 9.84 3.30
CA GLY A 87 -8.58 10.21 4.28
C GLY A 87 -8.81 9.60 5.67
N ALA A 88 -10.00 9.79 6.23
CA ALA A 88 -10.35 9.27 7.55
C ALA A 88 -10.40 7.72 7.57
N PRO A 89 -11.11 7.03 6.65
CA PRO A 89 -11.16 5.56 6.65
C PRO A 89 -9.78 4.88 6.52
N ILE A 90 -8.88 5.44 5.70
CA ILE A 90 -7.51 4.91 5.58
C ILE A 90 -6.76 5.10 6.90
N THR A 91 -6.87 6.29 7.51
CA THR A 91 -6.20 6.58 8.78
C THR A 91 -6.68 5.66 9.90
N GLU A 92 -7.99 5.43 9.98
CA GLU A 92 -8.60 4.54 10.96
C GLU A 92 -8.17 3.07 10.75
N ALA A 93 -8.17 2.60 9.50
CA ALA A 93 -7.74 1.24 9.19
C ALA A 93 -6.26 1.00 9.50
N VAL A 94 -5.38 1.96 9.21
CA VAL A 94 -3.95 1.87 9.57
C VAL A 94 -3.77 1.98 11.08
N ALA A 95 -4.53 2.84 11.77
CA ALA A 95 -4.47 2.95 13.22
C ALA A 95 -4.87 1.64 13.91
N ALA A 96 -5.99 1.04 13.48
CA ALA A 96 -6.44 -0.26 14.01
C ALA A 96 -5.37 -1.36 13.82
N LEU A 97 -4.72 -1.39 12.64
CA LEU A 97 -3.64 -2.33 12.38
C LEU A 97 -2.42 -2.11 13.30
N THR A 98 -2.04 -0.86 13.56
CA THR A 98 -0.92 -0.53 14.45
C THR A 98 -1.24 -0.76 15.92
N GLU A 99 -2.50 -0.61 16.33
CA GLU A 99 -2.97 -0.91 17.69
C GLU A 99 -3.00 -2.42 17.97
N GLU A 100 -3.43 -3.20 16.99
CA GLU A 100 -3.45 -4.68 17.09
C GLU A 100 -2.03 -5.28 17.13
N PHE A 101 -1.08 -4.65 16.40
CA PHE A 101 0.30 -5.11 16.29
C PHE A 101 1.30 -4.00 16.69
N PRO A 102 1.39 -3.65 17.99
CA PRO A 102 2.19 -2.49 18.44
C PRO A 102 3.70 -2.63 18.16
N ASP A 103 4.22 -3.84 18.10
CA ASP A 103 5.62 -4.15 17.77
C ASP A 103 5.81 -4.50 16.28
N GLY A 104 4.77 -4.36 15.48
CA GLY A 104 4.79 -4.66 14.05
C GLY A 104 5.44 -3.55 13.23
N GLU A 105 6.26 -3.94 12.25
CA GLU A 105 6.75 -3.03 11.21
C GLU A 105 5.68 -2.90 10.12
N VAL A 106 5.05 -1.74 9.97
CA VAL A 106 4.01 -1.51 8.98
C VAL A 106 4.60 -0.87 7.73
N LEU A 107 4.51 -1.58 6.60
CA LEU A 107 4.83 -1.08 5.27
C LEU A 107 3.57 -0.47 4.65
N LEU A 108 3.66 0.76 4.16
CA LEU A 108 2.58 1.47 3.49
C LEU A 108 2.88 1.57 1.99
N ASN A 109 2.03 0.98 1.14
CA ASN A 109 2.18 1.03 -0.30
C ASN A 109 1.81 2.42 -0.85
N LEU A 110 2.80 3.21 -1.25
CA LEU A 110 2.63 4.56 -1.79
C LEU A 110 2.39 4.58 -3.32
N SER A 111 2.25 3.42 -3.96
CA SER A 111 2.14 3.33 -5.41
C SER A 111 0.79 2.83 -5.92
N SER A 112 0.00 2.15 -5.08
CA SER A 112 -1.32 1.64 -5.43
C SER A 112 -2.46 2.55 -4.97
N GLY A 113 -3.58 2.47 -5.64
CA GLY A 113 -4.77 3.29 -5.37
C GLY A 113 -4.77 4.64 -6.09
N THR A 114 -5.72 5.50 -5.73
CA THR A 114 -5.84 6.85 -6.27
C THR A 114 -4.75 7.78 -5.75
N PRO A 115 -4.50 8.94 -6.39
CA PRO A 115 -3.58 9.94 -5.85
C PRO A 115 -3.91 10.35 -4.41
N GLN A 116 -5.18 10.48 -4.07
CA GLN A 116 -5.67 10.85 -2.75
C GLN A 116 -5.32 9.81 -1.68
N MET A 117 -5.53 8.54 -2.00
CA MET A 117 -5.13 7.43 -1.12
C MET A 117 -3.62 7.41 -0.88
N LYS A 118 -2.83 7.63 -1.93
CA LYS A 118 -1.35 7.70 -1.84
C LYS A 118 -0.89 8.86 -0.98
N ILE A 119 -1.55 10.02 -1.09
CA ILE A 119 -1.26 11.19 -0.24
C ILE A 119 -1.57 10.85 1.22
N ALA A 120 -2.72 10.26 1.52
CA ALA A 120 -3.09 9.86 2.88
C ALA A 120 -2.03 8.90 3.48
N LEU A 121 -1.63 7.88 2.72
CA LEU A 121 -0.60 6.93 3.15
C LEU A 121 0.78 7.59 3.32
N ALA A 122 1.16 8.52 2.44
CA ALA A 122 2.42 9.25 2.57
C ALA A 122 2.44 10.14 3.83
N PHE A 123 1.30 10.76 4.18
CA PHE A 123 1.16 11.49 5.42
C PHE A 123 1.35 10.59 6.65
N LEU A 124 0.79 9.38 6.64
CA LEU A 124 0.96 8.41 7.72
C LEU A 124 2.41 7.92 7.81
N ALA A 125 3.05 7.61 6.68
CA ALA A 125 4.45 7.21 6.62
C ALA A 125 5.43 8.31 7.10
N ALA A 126 5.01 9.57 7.04
CA ALA A 126 5.79 10.71 7.53
C ALA A 126 5.69 10.90 9.07
N ASP A 127 4.87 10.11 9.78
CA ASP A 127 4.76 10.18 11.24
C ASP A 127 5.91 9.41 11.92
N LEU A 128 6.93 10.16 12.39
CA LEU A 128 8.11 9.60 13.05
C LEU A 128 7.83 8.88 14.37
N ARG A 129 6.63 9.04 14.94
CA ARG A 129 6.25 8.41 16.22
C ARG A 129 5.80 6.96 16.05
N ARG A 130 5.64 6.51 14.82
CA ARG A 130 5.14 5.17 14.49
C ARG A 130 6.16 4.41 13.65
N SER A 131 6.27 3.11 13.89
CA SER A 131 7.13 2.22 13.09
C SER A 131 6.51 1.91 11.73
N MET A 132 6.32 2.96 10.90
CA MET A 132 5.74 2.84 9.56
C MET A 132 6.75 3.27 8.50
N ARG A 133 6.82 2.51 7.42
CA ARG A 133 7.70 2.79 6.27
C ARG A 133 6.87 2.91 5.00
N GLY A 134 7.05 3.99 4.27
CA GLY A 134 6.46 4.15 2.93
C GLY A 134 7.28 3.40 1.88
N ILE A 135 6.63 2.55 1.10
CA ILE A 135 7.27 1.85 -0.02
C ILE A 135 6.70 2.37 -1.32
N GLN A 136 7.58 2.79 -2.20
CA GLN A 136 7.24 3.21 -3.56
C GLN A 136 7.78 2.19 -4.55
N VAL A 137 6.96 1.86 -5.56
CA VAL A 137 7.35 0.97 -6.66
C VAL A 137 7.40 1.78 -7.94
N LYS A 138 8.53 1.76 -8.63
CA LYS A 138 8.66 2.39 -9.96
C LYS A 138 7.79 1.64 -10.95
N ASN A 139 7.07 2.40 -11.78
CA ASN A 139 6.32 1.81 -12.87
C ASN A 139 7.27 1.06 -13.81
N PHE A 140 6.80 -0.05 -14.32
CA PHE A 140 7.44 -0.73 -15.42
C PHE A 140 7.47 0.20 -16.65
N GLU A 141 8.64 0.31 -17.30
CA GLU A 141 8.77 1.06 -18.55
C GLU A 141 8.12 0.23 -19.68
N ARG A 142 6.92 0.63 -20.08
CA ARG A 142 6.22 0.01 -21.18
C ARG A 142 6.87 0.38 -22.51
N ALA A 143 7.09 -0.61 -23.36
CA ALA A 143 7.22 -0.34 -24.79
C ALA A 143 5.96 0.42 -25.23
N SER A 144 6.15 1.62 -25.81
CA SER A 144 5.08 2.56 -26.14
C SER A 144 3.97 1.86 -26.95
N GLY A 145 2.75 1.86 -26.45
CA GLY A 145 1.58 1.54 -27.24
C GLY A 145 0.48 0.67 -26.61
N THR A 146 0.71 -0.08 -25.57
CA THR A 146 -0.30 -0.96 -24.98
C THR A 146 -0.92 -0.37 -23.72
N THR A 147 -2.14 0.13 -23.82
CA THR A 147 -2.97 0.54 -22.70
C THR A 147 -3.90 -0.61 -22.33
N GLU A 148 -3.35 -1.74 -21.90
CA GLU A 148 -4.16 -2.81 -21.36
C GLU A 148 -4.78 -2.40 -20.04
N ARG A 149 -6.08 -2.56 -19.92
CA ARG A 149 -6.86 -2.22 -18.72
C ARG A 149 -7.15 -3.50 -17.97
N THR A 150 -6.91 -3.53 -16.67
CA THR A 150 -7.24 -4.66 -15.76
C THR A 150 -8.74 -4.94 -15.64
N ASN A 151 -9.58 -4.14 -16.28
CA ASN A 151 -11.01 -4.33 -16.41
C ASN A 151 -11.46 -4.70 -17.83
N ALA A 152 -10.52 -5.10 -18.71
CA ALA A 152 -10.88 -5.66 -20.00
C ALA A 152 -11.66 -6.96 -19.80
N PRO A 153 -12.64 -7.28 -20.68
CA PRO A 153 -13.48 -8.48 -20.54
C PRO A 153 -12.71 -9.81 -20.56
N ASP A 154 -11.51 -9.81 -21.15
CA ASP A 154 -10.60 -10.94 -21.32
C ASP A 154 -9.44 -10.94 -20.30
N TYR A 155 -9.43 -10.01 -19.34
CA TYR A 155 -8.40 -9.95 -18.32
C TYR A 155 -8.50 -11.13 -17.34
N SER A 156 -7.46 -11.96 -17.32
CA SER A 156 -7.32 -13.08 -16.40
C SER A 156 -6.09 -12.89 -15.51
N VAL A 157 -6.32 -12.78 -14.20
CA VAL A 157 -5.23 -12.70 -13.21
C VAL A 157 -4.36 -13.96 -13.25
N ALA A 158 -4.95 -15.13 -13.46
CA ALA A 158 -4.23 -16.39 -13.49
C ALA A 158 -3.25 -16.44 -14.66
N ASP A 159 -3.70 -16.06 -15.87
CA ASP A 159 -2.86 -16.07 -17.08
C ASP A 159 -1.73 -15.04 -16.98
N GLU A 160 -2.02 -13.86 -16.42
CA GLU A 160 -1.00 -12.83 -16.15
C GLU A 160 0.05 -13.29 -15.14
N LEU A 161 -0.35 -14.04 -14.11
CA LEU A 161 0.58 -14.60 -13.12
C LEU A 161 1.44 -15.73 -13.69
N GLU A 162 0.88 -16.59 -14.54
CA GLU A 162 1.63 -17.68 -15.18
C GLU A 162 2.74 -17.17 -16.12
N CYS A 163 2.51 -16.01 -16.75
CA CYS A 163 3.45 -15.37 -17.66
C CYS A 163 4.22 -14.21 -17.03
N ASN A 164 4.21 -14.08 -15.71
CA ASN A 164 4.75 -12.93 -15.00
C ASN A 164 6.27 -12.83 -15.10
N GLU A 165 6.76 -11.83 -15.80
CA GLU A 165 8.19 -11.59 -16.03
C GLU A 165 8.95 -11.20 -14.76
N ASP A 166 8.25 -10.64 -13.76
CA ASP A 166 8.86 -10.32 -12.45
C ASP A 166 9.16 -11.59 -11.60
N GLU A 167 8.79 -12.79 -12.06
CA GLU A 167 9.18 -14.06 -11.44
C GLU A 167 10.55 -14.57 -11.90
N ALA A 168 11.12 -13.99 -12.96
CA ALA A 168 12.44 -14.35 -13.40
C ALA A 168 13.50 -14.07 -12.30
N PRO A 169 14.51 -14.95 -12.15
CA PRO A 169 15.52 -14.80 -11.08
C PRO A 169 16.33 -13.50 -11.15
N ASP A 170 16.43 -12.91 -12.34
CA ASP A 170 17.14 -11.66 -12.64
C ASP A 170 16.20 -10.44 -12.74
N ALA A 171 14.92 -10.60 -12.44
CA ALA A 171 13.96 -9.51 -12.45
C ALA A 171 14.36 -8.39 -11.47
N PRO A 172 14.34 -7.13 -11.91
CA PRO A 172 14.81 -6.02 -11.08
C PRO A 172 13.86 -5.72 -9.93
N ASN A 173 14.41 -5.48 -8.75
CA ASN A 173 13.63 -4.92 -7.65
C ASN A 173 13.34 -3.42 -7.95
N ARG A 174 12.08 -3.09 -8.15
CA ARG A 174 11.58 -1.74 -8.43
C ARG A 174 11.13 -0.98 -7.18
N CYS A 175 11.20 -1.61 -6.00
CA CYS A 175 10.86 -0.98 -4.73
C CYS A 175 11.90 0.06 -4.33
N SER A 176 11.44 1.13 -3.72
CA SER A 176 12.27 2.15 -3.08
C SER A 176 11.55 2.71 -1.85
N GLU A 177 12.33 3.20 -0.89
CA GLU A 177 11.81 3.86 0.31
C GLU A 177 12.10 5.35 0.18
N PRO A 178 11.09 6.18 -0.13
CA PRO A 178 11.30 7.61 -0.28
C PRO A 178 11.61 8.26 1.07
N GLU A 179 12.62 9.12 1.11
CA GLU A 179 12.87 9.97 2.25
C GLU A 179 11.79 11.06 2.33
N LEU A 180 10.75 10.86 3.13
CA LEU A 180 9.66 11.82 3.30
C LEU A 180 10.04 13.02 4.20
N MET A 181 11.33 13.39 4.20
CA MET A 181 11.92 14.38 5.12
C MET A 181 11.22 15.74 5.06
N HIS A 182 10.78 16.17 3.87
CA HIS A 182 10.06 17.44 3.74
C HIS A 182 8.70 17.39 4.46
N MET A 183 7.96 16.32 4.28
CA MET A 183 6.67 16.10 4.96
C MET A 183 6.84 15.93 6.47
N GLN A 184 7.88 15.21 6.89
CA GLN A 184 8.24 15.03 8.30
C GLN A 184 8.56 16.38 8.97
N ARG A 185 9.36 17.23 8.32
CA ARG A 185 9.68 18.57 8.83
C ARG A 185 8.46 19.47 8.91
N GLN A 186 7.59 19.45 7.91
CA GLN A 186 6.35 20.24 7.92
C GLN A 186 5.45 19.81 9.08
N ARG A 187 5.28 18.51 9.26
CA ARG A 187 4.48 17.94 10.34
C ARG A 187 5.03 18.28 11.73
N ALA A 188 6.34 18.16 11.93
CA ALA A 188 7.02 18.53 13.15
C ALA A 188 6.85 20.04 13.47
N LYS A 189 6.93 20.89 12.44
CA LYS A 189 6.69 22.33 12.57
C LYS A 189 5.26 22.64 13.01
N GLU A 190 4.27 22.00 12.42
CA GLU A 190 2.85 22.19 12.78
C GLU A 190 2.57 21.75 14.21
N GLN A 191 3.11 20.60 14.63
CA GLN A 191 3.01 20.12 16.00
C GLN A 191 3.64 21.11 16.99
N LEU A 192 4.83 21.63 16.66
CA LEU A 192 5.52 22.62 17.49
C LEU A 192 4.68 23.89 17.64
N LEU A 193 4.11 24.41 16.56
CA LEU A 193 3.26 25.59 16.60
C LEU A 193 2.01 25.34 17.46
N THR A 194 1.35 24.20 17.32
CA THR A 194 0.19 23.83 18.15
C THR A 194 0.55 23.79 19.64
N LEU A 195 1.70 23.20 20.02
CA LEU A 195 2.14 23.15 21.40
C LEU A 195 2.50 24.54 21.96
N LEU A 196 3.07 25.41 21.12
CA LEU A 196 3.33 26.81 21.48
C LEU A 196 2.05 27.58 21.74
N ASP A 197 1.03 27.41 20.91
CA ASP A 197 -0.28 28.06 21.05
C ASP A 197 -0.97 27.71 22.39
N VAL A 198 -0.89 26.44 22.78
CA VAL A 198 -1.41 25.98 24.09
C VAL A 198 -0.42 26.16 25.25
N ARG A 199 0.76 26.74 24.99
CA ARG A 199 1.83 26.99 25.97
C ARG A 199 2.33 25.73 26.69
N ASP A 200 2.28 24.59 26.03
CA ASP A 200 2.81 23.33 26.57
C ASP A 200 4.32 23.21 26.31
N TYR A 201 5.10 23.96 27.07
CA TYR A 201 6.57 23.96 26.96
C TYR A 201 7.20 22.62 27.37
N SER A 202 6.53 21.82 28.21
CA SER A 202 7.01 20.52 28.64
C SER A 202 6.99 19.52 27.47
N ALA A 203 5.88 19.47 26.72
CA ALA A 203 5.77 18.64 25.53
C ALA A 203 6.76 19.07 24.42
N ILE A 204 7.00 20.38 24.25
CA ILE A 204 7.99 20.90 23.29
C ILE A 204 9.40 20.41 23.63
N TYR A 205 9.76 20.39 24.91
CA TYR A 205 11.08 19.93 25.35
C TYR A 205 11.30 18.43 25.06
N THR A 206 10.26 17.62 25.22
CA THR A 206 10.32 16.17 24.96
C THR A 206 10.35 15.82 23.47
N MET A 207 9.85 16.69 22.58
CA MET A 207 9.96 16.49 21.12
C MET A 207 11.41 16.57 20.59
N LYS A 208 12.35 17.10 21.39
CA LYS A 208 13.74 17.33 20.98
C LYS A 208 14.64 16.09 21.17
N ASN A 209 14.19 15.12 21.91
CA ASN A 209 14.88 13.87 22.21
C ASN A 209 14.21 12.69 21.50
#